data_fe6c62d50e424397503c8b3b30fe6f5a
#
_entry.id   fe6c62d50e424397503c8b3b30fe6f5a
#
_cell.length_a   1.000
_cell.length_b   1.000
_cell.length_c   1.000
_cell.angle_alpha   90.00
_cell.angle_beta   90.00
_cell.angle_gamma   90.00
#
_symmetry.space_group_name_H-M   'P 1'
#
loop_
_entity.id
_entity.type
_entity.pdbx_description
1 polymer ?
#
loop_
_entity_poly.entity_id
_entity_poly.type
_entity_poly.pdbx_seq_one_letter_code
_entity_poly.pdbx_strand_id
1 'polypeptide(L)'
;MQTSGQDSQNVDTTPIDTGAVLVIGNSAMEHYYGVDSSLEFYADSINKLNKALPDVQVYAMFCPTSIEFNAPAKYQAGIRSQLRAMNYAYSHLDVGIAPVDTWSSLYAHRDEYIYFRTDHHWTQRGAYYGYRAFCQAAGLTPHELSEYQTGSVADFVGTMYSYTKKYPQSEKLLNNPDTVEYFMPLNPSVMTVYRDATLTNGSQRTVIADPAYMAKQKKSVKYMMFIWGDNPVSLIVSDTVKNGRVLIVTKESYGNALVPFLTDHFEEIYVIDPREFNGTNKPSLNIVDFAKEHGATDFLCVNYAFSAQPSFMKIFNRMLPE
;
A
#
# COMPACT_ATOMS: atom_id res chain seq x y z
N MET A 1 -14.28 -14.57 -54.94
CA MET A 1 -14.39 -15.09 -53.57
C MET A 1 -13.00 -15.21 -53.02
N GLN A 2 -12.56 -14.24 -52.24
CA GLN A 2 -11.32 -14.31 -51.46
C GLN A 2 -11.74 -14.37 -50.00
N THR A 3 -11.50 -15.50 -49.38
CA THR A 3 -11.66 -15.69 -47.93
C THR A 3 -10.47 -15.09 -47.24
N SER A 4 -10.69 -14.00 -46.53
CA SER A 4 -9.74 -13.41 -45.58
C SER A 4 -9.62 -14.35 -44.39
N GLY A 5 -8.52 -15.11 -44.32
CA GLY A 5 -8.12 -15.84 -43.13
C GLY A 5 -7.80 -14.83 -42.03
N GLN A 6 -8.58 -14.83 -40.97
CA GLN A 6 -8.16 -14.24 -39.71
C GLN A 6 -7.05 -15.14 -39.15
N ASP A 7 -5.81 -14.64 -39.18
CA ASP A 7 -4.73 -15.16 -38.37
C ASP A 7 -5.11 -14.95 -36.90
N SER A 8 -5.72 -15.94 -36.28
CA SER A 8 -5.79 -16.05 -34.85
C SER A 8 -4.35 -16.31 -34.36
N GLN A 9 -3.65 -15.25 -33.98
CA GLN A 9 -2.36 -15.37 -33.31
C GLN A 9 -2.56 -16.30 -32.11
N ASN A 10 -1.89 -17.42 -32.16
CA ASN A 10 -1.90 -18.45 -31.13
C ASN A 10 -1.10 -17.91 -29.95
N VAL A 11 -1.77 -17.13 -29.08
CA VAL A 11 -1.13 -16.50 -27.93
C VAL A 11 -0.70 -17.60 -26.99
N ASP A 12 0.61 -17.78 -26.81
CA ASP A 12 1.19 -18.75 -25.91
C ASP A 12 0.60 -18.59 -24.50
N THR A 13 -0.09 -19.64 -24.03
CA THR A 13 -0.77 -19.64 -22.72
C THR A 13 0.08 -20.24 -21.61
N THR A 14 1.30 -20.67 -21.93
CA THR A 14 2.22 -21.28 -20.95
C THR A 14 2.56 -20.26 -19.86
N PRO A 15 2.39 -20.58 -18.57
CA PRO A 15 2.84 -19.72 -17.50
C PRO A 15 4.33 -19.46 -17.56
N ILE A 16 4.75 -18.23 -17.25
CA ILE A 16 6.16 -17.90 -17.04
C ILE A 16 6.41 -17.77 -15.54
N ASP A 17 7.41 -18.50 -15.08
CA ASP A 17 7.97 -18.32 -13.76
C ASP A 17 9.44 -17.90 -13.91
N THR A 18 9.73 -16.67 -13.46
CA THR A 18 11.08 -16.10 -13.51
C THR A 18 11.85 -16.33 -12.22
N GLY A 19 11.27 -17.02 -11.24
CA GLY A 19 11.78 -17.10 -9.86
C GLY A 19 11.50 -15.83 -9.03
N ALA A 20 11.22 -14.71 -9.66
CA ALA A 20 10.84 -13.46 -8.98
C ALA A 20 9.36 -13.08 -9.26
N VAL A 21 8.89 -13.32 -10.49
CA VAL A 21 7.51 -13.02 -10.92
C VAL A 21 6.94 -14.22 -11.64
N LEU A 22 5.73 -14.59 -11.26
CA LEU A 22 4.87 -15.55 -11.93
C LEU A 22 3.88 -14.79 -12.82
N VAL A 23 3.87 -15.10 -14.14
CA VAL A 23 2.81 -14.64 -15.05
C VAL A 23 1.95 -15.85 -15.41
N ILE A 24 0.68 -15.75 -15.11
CA ILE A 24 -0.30 -16.82 -15.38
C ILE A 24 -1.61 -16.23 -15.91
N GLY A 25 -2.03 -16.69 -17.09
CA GLY A 25 -3.19 -16.10 -17.78
C GLY A 25 -2.96 -14.60 -18.04
N ASN A 26 -3.84 -13.75 -17.53
CA ASN A 26 -3.76 -12.30 -17.62
C ASN A 26 -3.33 -11.62 -16.31
N SER A 27 -2.69 -12.37 -15.41
CA SER A 27 -2.24 -11.88 -14.10
C SER A 27 -0.77 -12.16 -13.88
N ALA A 28 -0.10 -11.27 -13.15
CA ALA A 28 1.27 -11.47 -12.70
C ALA A 28 1.39 -11.17 -11.20
N MET A 29 2.28 -11.91 -10.52
CA MET A 29 2.44 -11.88 -9.06
C MET A 29 3.91 -12.03 -8.71
N GLU A 30 4.36 -11.39 -7.64
CA GLU A 30 5.74 -11.51 -7.15
C GLU A 30 5.87 -12.69 -6.19
N HIS A 31 6.93 -13.51 -6.36
CA HIS A 31 7.27 -14.57 -5.41
C HIS A 31 7.83 -13.99 -4.12
N TYR A 32 7.34 -14.46 -2.98
CA TYR A 32 7.79 -14.01 -1.67
C TYR A 32 8.71 -15.04 -0.99
N TYR A 33 9.92 -14.60 -0.65
CA TYR A 33 10.97 -15.42 -0.03
C TYR A 33 11.49 -14.84 1.30
N GLY A 34 10.68 -14.07 2.01
CA GLY A 34 11.08 -13.45 3.27
C GLY A 34 11.64 -14.48 4.27
N VAL A 35 12.76 -14.13 4.93
CA VAL A 35 13.42 -14.97 5.93
C VAL A 35 13.20 -14.44 7.34
N ASP A 36 13.36 -15.30 8.36
CA ASP A 36 13.08 -14.95 9.75
C ASP A 36 13.87 -13.73 10.23
N SER A 37 15.17 -13.67 9.96
CA SER A 37 16.01 -12.54 10.35
C SER A 37 15.58 -11.20 9.74
N SER A 38 14.95 -11.21 8.56
CA SER A 38 14.37 -10.00 7.96
C SER A 38 13.12 -9.54 8.70
N LEU A 39 12.31 -10.49 9.16
CA LEU A 39 11.08 -10.21 9.90
C LEU A 39 11.36 -9.77 11.34
N GLU A 40 12.40 -10.34 11.97
CA GLU A 40 12.95 -9.86 13.24
C GLU A 40 13.43 -8.40 13.10
N PHE A 41 14.19 -8.10 12.03
CA PHE A 41 14.64 -6.73 11.78
C PHE A 41 13.49 -5.74 11.56
N TYR A 42 12.41 -6.19 10.89
CA TYR A 42 11.18 -5.41 10.74
C TYR A 42 10.54 -5.13 12.11
N ALA A 43 10.34 -6.16 12.93
CA ALA A 43 9.76 -6.01 14.27
C ALA A 43 10.63 -5.12 15.16
N ASP A 44 11.95 -5.33 15.18
CA ASP A 44 12.90 -4.51 15.94
C ASP A 44 12.84 -3.03 15.56
N SER A 45 12.64 -2.72 14.28
CA SER A 45 12.51 -1.33 13.83
C SER A 45 11.26 -0.65 14.39
N ILE A 46 10.14 -1.37 14.43
CA ILE A 46 8.88 -0.85 15.01
C ILE A 46 8.97 -0.80 16.53
N ASN A 47 9.62 -1.78 17.17
CA ASN A 47 9.89 -1.77 18.61
C ASN A 47 10.70 -0.54 19.03
N LYS A 48 11.72 -0.15 18.25
CA LYS A 48 12.51 1.07 18.49
C LYS A 48 11.63 2.32 18.43
N LEU A 49 10.76 2.42 17.42
CA LEU A 49 9.80 3.51 17.31
C LEU A 49 8.90 3.59 18.55
N ASN A 50 8.29 2.46 18.90
CA ASN A 50 7.37 2.39 20.05
C ASN A 50 8.04 2.81 21.37
N LYS A 51 9.28 2.38 21.63
CA LYS A 51 10.06 2.79 22.80
C LYS A 51 10.31 4.29 22.83
N ALA A 52 10.51 4.91 21.67
CA ALA A 52 10.77 6.35 21.57
C ALA A 52 9.49 7.22 21.66
N LEU A 53 8.32 6.60 21.52
CA LEU A 53 7.00 7.25 21.52
C LEU A 53 6.04 6.57 22.53
N PRO A 54 6.35 6.60 23.85
CA PRO A 54 5.60 5.84 24.86
C PRO A 54 4.14 6.28 25.03
N ASP A 55 3.80 7.52 24.63
CA ASP A 55 2.46 8.10 24.75
C ASP A 55 1.66 8.02 23.43
N VAL A 56 2.21 7.38 22.38
CA VAL A 56 1.58 7.23 21.07
C VAL A 56 1.23 5.77 20.85
N GLN A 57 -0.01 5.50 20.41
CA GLN A 57 -0.40 4.14 20.06
C GLN A 57 0.20 3.75 18.71
N VAL A 58 1.10 2.77 18.71
CA VAL A 58 1.75 2.27 17.50
C VAL A 58 1.03 1.05 16.95
N TYR A 59 0.83 1.03 15.64
CA TYR A 59 0.23 -0.09 14.89
C TYR A 59 1.22 -0.62 13.85
N ALA A 60 1.35 -1.94 13.78
CA ALA A 60 2.12 -2.62 12.75
C ALA A 60 1.18 -3.27 11.74
N MET A 61 1.25 -2.86 10.49
CA MET A 61 0.39 -3.34 9.42
C MET A 61 1.23 -3.99 8.32
N PHE A 62 1.34 -5.32 8.37
CA PHE A 62 1.95 -6.14 7.32
C PHE A 62 0.89 -6.47 6.26
N CYS A 63 1.10 -6.00 5.01
CA CYS A 63 0.14 -6.19 3.92
C CYS A 63 0.57 -7.36 3.02
N PRO A 64 -0.17 -8.48 3.01
CA PRO A 64 0.06 -9.56 2.05
C PRO A 64 -0.13 -9.12 0.60
N THR A 65 0.49 -9.86 -0.32
CA THR A 65 0.42 -9.59 -1.75
C THR A 65 -0.38 -10.66 -2.50
N SER A 66 -0.72 -10.38 -3.74
CA SER A 66 -1.57 -11.21 -4.60
C SER A 66 -1.18 -12.69 -4.63
N ILE A 67 0.11 -13.02 -4.60
CA ILE A 67 0.58 -14.41 -4.70
C ILE A 67 0.09 -15.30 -3.57
N GLU A 68 -0.10 -14.74 -2.37
CA GLU A 68 -0.58 -15.49 -1.20
C GLU A 68 -1.99 -16.09 -1.42
N PHE A 69 -2.83 -15.38 -2.17
CA PHE A 69 -4.24 -15.74 -2.35
C PHE A 69 -4.55 -16.28 -3.75
N ASN A 70 -3.89 -15.76 -4.78
CA ASN A 70 -4.28 -15.96 -6.17
C ASN A 70 -3.40 -16.97 -6.94
N ALA A 71 -2.22 -17.33 -6.41
CA ALA A 71 -1.38 -18.31 -7.08
C ALA A 71 -1.95 -19.73 -6.93
N PRO A 72 -2.01 -20.53 -8.01
CA PRO A 72 -2.33 -21.95 -7.91
C PRO A 72 -1.36 -22.68 -6.96
N ALA A 73 -1.85 -23.69 -6.23
CA ALA A 73 -1.10 -24.40 -5.19
C ALA A 73 0.28 -24.92 -5.64
N LYS A 74 0.39 -25.35 -6.91
CA LYS A 74 1.68 -25.80 -7.46
C LYS A 74 2.78 -24.73 -7.50
N TYR A 75 2.43 -23.44 -7.53
CA TYR A 75 3.37 -22.32 -7.52
C TYR A 75 3.58 -21.73 -6.12
N GLN A 76 2.80 -22.18 -5.15
CA GLN A 76 3.01 -21.83 -3.73
C GLN A 76 4.06 -22.73 -3.08
N ALA A 77 4.35 -23.89 -3.70
CA ALA A 77 5.42 -24.77 -3.22
C ALA A 77 6.79 -24.08 -3.40
N GLY A 78 7.55 -23.96 -2.31
CA GLY A 78 8.88 -23.35 -2.31
C GLY A 78 8.91 -21.83 -2.07
N ILE A 79 7.77 -21.15 -2.00
CA ILE A 79 7.67 -19.78 -1.49
C ILE A 79 7.23 -19.78 -0.02
N ARG A 80 7.55 -18.72 0.68
CA ARG A 80 7.12 -18.56 2.08
C ARG A 80 5.68 -18.07 2.14
N SER A 81 4.83 -18.71 2.94
CA SER A 81 3.51 -18.20 3.28
C SER A 81 3.62 -16.84 3.99
N GLN A 82 2.89 -15.85 3.50
CA GLN A 82 2.88 -14.52 4.07
C GLN A 82 2.08 -14.46 5.38
N LEU A 83 1.12 -15.37 5.60
CA LEU A 83 0.50 -15.56 6.90
C LEU A 83 1.53 -15.96 7.96
N ARG A 84 2.37 -16.95 7.65
CA ARG A 84 3.42 -17.39 8.59
C ARG A 84 4.46 -16.28 8.81
N ALA A 85 4.79 -15.52 7.77
CA ALA A 85 5.71 -14.40 7.87
C ALA A 85 5.15 -13.29 8.76
N MET A 86 3.89 -12.90 8.55
CA MET A 86 3.20 -11.91 9.37
C MET A 86 3.13 -12.34 10.84
N ASN A 87 2.68 -13.58 11.10
CA ASN A 87 2.57 -14.09 12.47
C ASN A 87 3.94 -14.17 13.16
N TYR A 88 4.99 -14.55 12.42
CA TYR A 88 6.34 -14.58 12.95
C TYR A 88 6.83 -13.17 13.29
N ALA A 89 6.67 -12.20 12.39
CA ALA A 89 7.03 -10.80 12.66
C ALA A 89 6.27 -10.25 13.89
N TYR A 90 4.96 -10.51 13.95
CA TYR A 90 4.13 -10.02 15.06
C TYR A 90 4.45 -10.67 16.41
N SER A 91 4.95 -11.90 16.41
CA SER A 91 5.41 -12.55 17.66
C SER A 91 6.67 -11.91 18.26
N HIS A 92 7.36 -11.04 17.50
CA HIS A 92 8.55 -10.29 17.94
C HIS A 92 8.26 -8.82 18.26
N LEU A 93 7.00 -8.39 18.16
CA LEU A 93 6.61 -7.02 18.55
C LEU A 93 6.56 -6.88 20.06
N ASP A 94 7.02 -5.74 20.56
CA ASP A 94 6.89 -5.38 21.98
C ASP A 94 5.42 -5.23 22.38
N VAL A 95 5.15 -5.46 23.67
CA VAL A 95 3.84 -5.20 24.28
C VAL A 95 3.50 -3.71 24.10
N GLY A 96 2.27 -3.43 23.70
CA GLY A 96 1.80 -2.06 23.44
C GLY A 96 1.73 -1.71 21.94
N ILE A 97 2.43 -2.44 21.07
CA ILE A 97 2.22 -2.33 19.63
C ILE A 97 1.01 -3.16 19.23
N ALA A 98 0.05 -2.57 18.55
CA ALA A 98 -1.13 -3.27 18.05
C ALA A 98 -0.86 -3.87 16.66
N PRO A 99 -0.83 -5.21 16.52
CA PRO A 99 -0.73 -5.85 15.23
C PRO A 99 -2.06 -5.75 14.47
N VAL A 100 -2.00 -5.47 13.16
CA VAL A 100 -3.17 -5.39 12.29
C VAL A 100 -3.31 -6.69 11.50
N ASP A 101 -4.35 -7.48 11.74
CA ASP A 101 -4.60 -8.74 11.02
C ASP A 101 -5.19 -8.50 9.62
N THR A 102 -4.35 -8.01 8.73
CA THR A 102 -4.71 -7.79 7.32
C THR A 102 -4.95 -9.10 6.58
N TRP A 103 -4.22 -10.17 6.95
CA TRP A 103 -4.31 -11.44 6.24
C TRP A 103 -5.71 -12.06 6.34
N SER A 104 -6.26 -12.16 7.55
CA SER A 104 -7.60 -12.75 7.76
C SER A 104 -8.68 -11.93 7.05
N SER A 105 -8.57 -10.60 7.09
CA SER A 105 -9.50 -9.70 6.42
C SER A 105 -9.47 -9.86 4.91
N LEU A 106 -8.28 -9.91 4.30
CA LEU A 106 -8.11 -10.11 2.85
C LEU A 106 -8.49 -11.53 2.42
N TYR A 107 -8.14 -12.54 3.22
CA TYR A 107 -8.50 -13.94 2.92
C TYR A 107 -10.01 -14.17 2.87
N ALA A 108 -10.77 -13.53 3.75
CA ALA A 108 -12.22 -13.61 3.75
C ALA A 108 -12.87 -13.08 2.45
N HIS A 109 -12.16 -12.19 1.74
CA HIS A 109 -12.60 -11.51 0.52
C HIS A 109 -11.74 -11.83 -0.71
N ARG A 110 -10.93 -12.91 -0.66
CA ARG A 110 -9.97 -13.28 -1.71
C ARG A 110 -10.61 -13.58 -3.06
N ASP A 111 -11.90 -13.89 -3.09
CA ASP A 111 -12.65 -14.17 -4.32
C ASP A 111 -13.12 -12.87 -5.01
N GLU A 112 -12.95 -11.71 -4.35
CA GLU A 112 -13.23 -10.41 -4.93
C GLU A 112 -11.98 -9.85 -5.66
N TYR A 113 -12.19 -8.78 -6.43
CA TYR A 113 -11.08 -8.11 -7.14
C TYR A 113 -10.29 -7.20 -6.18
N ILE A 114 -9.55 -7.81 -5.25
CA ILE A 114 -8.78 -7.12 -4.20
C ILE A 114 -7.33 -6.85 -4.59
N TYR A 115 -6.84 -7.41 -5.69
CA TYR A 115 -5.51 -7.14 -6.24
C TYR A 115 -5.59 -6.87 -7.74
N PHE A 116 -4.75 -5.95 -8.22
CA PHE A 116 -4.57 -5.75 -9.65
C PHE A 116 -3.90 -6.97 -10.30
N ARG A 117 -4.19 -7.20 -11.56
CA ARG A 117 -3.59 -8.28 -12.35
C ARG A 117 -2.28 -7.87 -12.98
N THR A 118 -2.17 -6.59 -13.36
CA THR A 118 -1.02 -6.03 -14.10
C THR A 118 -0.07 -5.24 -13.21
N ASP A 119 -0.38 -5.15 -11.91
CA ASP A 119 0.36 -4.36 -10.92
C ASP A 119 0.53 -5.12 -9.61
N HIS A 120 1.53 -4.77 -8.81
CA HIS A 120 1.83 -5.43 -7.54
C HIS A 120 0.95 -4.98 -6.38
N HIS A 121 0.21 -3.89 -6.54
CA HIS A 121 -0.62 -3.36 -5.46
C HIS A 121 -1.95 -4.11 -5.31
N TRP A 122 -2.52 -3.98 -4.13
CA TRP A 122 -3.95 -4.20 -3.95
C TRP A 122 -4.76 -3.13 -4.69
N THR A 123 -6.02 -3.45 -4.99
CA THR A 123 -7.01 -2.45 -5.43
C THR A 123 -7.41 -1.59 -4.24
N GLN A 124 -8.13 -0.49 -4.44
CA GLN A 124 -8.66 0.24 -3.29
C GLN A 124 -9.69 -0.59 -2.50
N ARG A 125 -10.38 -1.54 -3.14
CA ARG A 125 -11.22 -2.53 -2.45
C ARG A 125 -10.39 -3.44 -1.54
N GLY A 126 -9.23 -3.89 -1.97
CA GLY A 126 -8.30 -4.63 -1.12
C GLY A 126 -7.81 -3.78 0.05
N ALA A 127 -7.44 -2.52 -0.21
CA ALA A 127 -7.06 -1.57 0.82
C ALA A 127 -8.19 -1.29 1.81
N TYR A 128 -9.47 -1.29 1.38
CA TYR A 128 -10.63 -1.20 2.26
C TYR A 128 -10.69 -2.34 3.28
N TYR A 129 -10.40 -3.57 2.89
CA TYR A 129 -10.33 -4.68 3.85
C TYR A 129 -9.14 -4.55 4.79
N GLY A 130 -8.03 -3.99 4.33
CA GLY A 130 -6.93 -3.57 5.20
C GLY A 130 -7.35 -2.48 6.20
N TYR A 131 -8.11 -1.48 5.75
CA TYR A 131 -8.70 -0.45 6.61
C TYR A 131 -9.63 -1.04 7.67
N ARG A 132 -10.49 -2.01 7.33
CA ARG A 132 -11.34 -2.68 8.31
C ARG A 132 -10.53 -3.39 9.39
N ALA A 133 -9.46 -4.06 9.01
CA ALA A 133 -8.54 -4.70 9.95
C ALA A 133 -7.86 -3.67 10.87
N PHE A 134 -7.45 -2.52 10.31
CA PHE A 134 -6.90 -1.42 11.10
C PHE A 134 -7.94 -0.86 12.08
N CYS A 135 -9.17 -0.61 11.65
CA CYS A 135 -10.24 -0.15 12.53
C CYS A 135 -10.46 -1.12 13.71
N GLN A 136 -10.45 -2.42 13.45
CA GLN A 136 -10.56 -3.42 14.51
C GLN A 136 -9.41 -3.31 15.52
N ALA A 137 -8.16 -3.18 15.05
CA ALA A 137 -6.99 -3.03 15.91
C ALA A 137 -7.00 -1.70 16.68
N ALA A 138 -7.54 -0.65 16.10
CA ALA A 138 -7.60 0.70 16.66
C ALA A 138 -8.86 1.00 17.50
N GLY A 139 -9.76 0.02 17.65
CA GLY A 139 -11.04 0.22 18.34
C GLY A 139 -11.96 1.23 17.65
N LEU A 140 -11.85 1.37 16.33
CA LEU A 140 -12.67 2.24 15.51
C LEU A 140 -13.82 1.45 14.88
N THR A 141 -14.93 2.12 14.61
CA THR A 141 -16.04 1.54 13.82
C THR A 141 -15.80 1.83 12.34
N PRO A 142 -15.53 0.83 11.50
CA PRO A 142 -15.35 1.06 10.08
C PRO A 142 -16.67 1.45 9.42
N HIS A 143 -16.58 2.31 8.41
CA HIS A 143 -17.70 2.58 7.52
C HIS A 143 -17.89 1.42 6.54
N GLU A 144 -19.14 1.14 6.16
CA GLU A 144 -19.43 0.12 5.17
C GLU A 144 -19.11 0.61 3.75
N LEU A 145 -18.67 -0.29 2.89
CA LEU A 145 -18.25 0.07 1.52
C LEU A 145 -19.37 0.73 0.72
N SER A 146 -20.62 0.38 1.02
CA SER A 146 -21.83 0.94 0.39
C SER A 146 -22.10 2.40 0.74
N GLU A 147 -21.46 2.95 1.77
CA GLU A 147 -21.62 4.35 2.16
C GLU A 147 -20.78 5.28 1.26
N TYR A 148 -19.73 4.76 0.61
CA TYR A 148 -18.82 5.56 -0.19
C TYR A 148 -19.37 5.80 -1.61
N GLN A 149 -19.22 7.03 -2.09
CA GLN A 149 -19.42 7.31 -3.51
C GLN A 149 -18.29 6.65 -4.31
N THR A 150 -18.67 5.81 -5.30
CA THR A 150 -17.71 5.00 -6.06
C THR A 150 -17.61 5.46 -7.50
N GLY A 151 -16.48 5.18 -8.11
CA GLY A 151 -16.27 5.34 -9.54
C GLY A 151 -15.08 4.51 -10.00
N SER A 152 -14.70 4.68 -11.26
CA SER A 152 -13.56 3.93 -11.80
C SER A 152 -12.83 4.68 -12.91
N VAL A 153 -11.54 4.36 -13.06
CA VAL A 153 -10.68 4.80 -14.17
C VAL A 153 -10.16 3.55 -14.87
N ALA A 154 -10.55 3.36 -16.13
CA ALA A 154 -10.16 2.21 -16.93
C ALA A 154 -8.73 2.34 -17.48
N ASP A 155 -8.23 1.25 -18.05
CA ASP A 155 -7.01 1.21 -18.85
C ASP A 155 -5.71 1.43 -18.03
N PHE A 156 -5.63 0.78 -16.87
CA PHE A 156 -4.43 0.74 -16.04
C PHE A 156 -3.58 -0.49 -16.38
N VAL A 157 -2.29 -0.27 -16.62
CA VAL A 157 -1.28 -1.33 -16.80
C VAL A 157 -0.08 -0.98 -15.93
N GLY A 158 0.10 -1.75 -14.87
CA GLY A 158 1.06 -1.43 -13.83
C GLY A 158 2.44 -2.06 -13.99
N THR A 159 3.14 -2.15 -12.87
CA THR A 159 4.56 -2.52 -12.80
C THR A 159 4.83 -3.97 -13.17
N MET A 160 3.88 -4.89 -12.99
CA MET A 160 4.06 -6.29 -13.35
C MET A 160 4.29 -6.46 -14.86
N TYR A 161 3.58 -5.70 -15.68
CA TYR A 161 3.87 -5.65 -17.11
C TYR A 161 5.29 -5.11 -17.38
N SER A 162 5.68 -4.04 -16.69
CA SER A 162 7.01 -3.44 -16.89
C SER A 162 8.15 -4.40 -16.56
N TYR A 163 8.00 -5.21 -15.52
CA TYR A 163 8.99 -6.22 -15.10
C TYR A 163 9.08 -7.41 -16.05
N THR A 164 7.99 -7.73 -16.73
CA THR A 164 7.86 -8.94 -17.54
C THR A 164 7.80 -8.69 -19.05
N LYS A 165 7.76 -7.44 -19.51
CA LYS A 165 7.55 -7.05 -20.93
C LYS A 165 8.51 -7.69 -21.96
N LYS A 166 9.65 -8.23 -21.51
CA LYS A 166 10.59 -8.97 -22.36
C LYS A 166 10.08 -10.37 -22.75
N TYR A 167 9.04 -10.86 -22.09
CA TYR A 167 8.44 -12.16 -22.35
C TYR A 167 7.15 -11.99 -23.18
N PRO A 168 6.96 -12.75 -24.28
CA PRO A 168 5.77 -12.60 -25.14
C PRO A 168 4.45 -12.76 -24.40
N GLN A 169 4.39 -13.64 -23.39
CA GLN A 169 3.19 -13.87 -22.59
C GLN A 169 2.71 -12.63 -21.82
N SER A 170 3.60 -11.67 -21.57
CA SER A 170 3.25 -10.41 -20.90
C SER A 170 2.36 -9.49 -21.75
N GLU A 171 2.26 -9.72 -23.05
CA GLU A 171 1.28 -9.03 -23.91
C GLU A 171 -0.16 -9.23 -23.42
N LYS A 172 -0.44 -10.35 -22.75
CA LYS A 172 -1.75 -10.57 -22.12
C LYS A 172 -2.06 -9.56 -21.03
N LEU A 173 -1.06 -9.11 -20.27
CA LEU A 173 -1.22 -8.05 -19.26
C LEU A 173 -1.54 -6.73 -19.96
N LEU A 174 -0.83 -6.41 -21.04
CA LEU A 174 -1.04 -5.19 -21.81
C LEU A 174 -2.41 -5.15 -22.48
N ASN A 175 -2.86 -6.28 -23.00
CA ASN A 175 -4.12 -6.43 -23.75
C ASN A 175 -5.35 -6.65 -22.84
N ASN A 176 -5.13 -6.85 -21.53
CA ASN A 176 -6.17 -6.98 -20.51
C ASN A 176 -5.90 -5.99 -19.35
N PRO A 177 -5.95 -4.68 -19.59
CA PRO A 177 -5.68 -3.69 -18.59
C PRO A 177 -6.63 -3.81 -17.40
N ASP A 178 -6.18 -3.34 -16.26
CA ASP A 178 -6.97 -3.22 -15.05
C ASP A 178 -7.86 -1.98 -15.08
N THR A 179 -8.85 -1.96 -14.21
CA THR A 179 -9.65 -0.78 -13.90
C THR A 179 -9.36 -0.37 -12.45
N VAL A 180 -9.00 0.88 -12.25
CA VAL A 180 -8.81 1.43 -10.91
C VAL A 180 -10.17 1.89 -10.38
N GLU A 181 -10.78 1.07 -9.52
CA GLU A 181 -11.96 1.46 -8.74
C GLU A 181 -11.53 2.41 -7.63
N TYR A 182 -12.34 3.43 -7.33
CA TYR A 182 -12.07 4.36 -6.24
C TYR A 182 -13.32 4.63 -5.40
N PHE A 183 -13.09 4.90 -4.12
CA PHE A 183 -14.07 5.22 -3.10
C PHE A 183 -13.74 6.60 -2.54
N MET A 184 -14.64 7.57 -2.74
CA MET A 184 -14.41 8.94 -2.27
C MET A 184 -14.55 9.00 -0.75
N PRO A 185 -13.66 9.70 -0.02
CA PRO A 185 -13.82 9.94 1.41
C PRO A 185 -15.20 10.48 1.75
N LEU A 186 -15.77 10.04 2.87
CA LEU A 186 -17.10 10.46 3.32
C LEU A 186 -17.09 11.90 3.84
N ASN A 187 -16.00 12.28 4.51
CA ASN A 187 -15.85 13.58 5.11
C ASN A 187 -14.97 14.50 4.24
N PRO A 188 -15.36 15.77 4.09
CA PRO A 188 -14.52 16.77 3.45
C PRO A 188 -13.17 16.87 4.18
N SER A 189 -12.10 16.92 3.41
CA SER A 189 -10.75 17.10 3.93
C SER A 189 -9.87 17.84 2.93
N VAL A 190 -8.90 18.59 3.43
CA VAL A 190 -7.91 19.26 2.63
C VAL A 190 -6.58 18.53 2.77
N MET A 191 -6.02 18.10 1.65
CA MET A 191 -4.67 17.54 1.60
C MET A 191 -3.69 18.59 1.12
N THR A 192 -2.57 18.74 1.82
CA THR A 192 -1.44 19.58 1.40
C THR A 192 -0.19 18.72 1.29
N VAL A 193 0.44 18.75 0.11
CA VAL A 193 1.68 18.01 -0.15
C VAL A 193 2.88 18.93 0.06
N TYR A 194 3.87 18.47 0.82
CA TYR A 194 5.10 19.16 1.13
C TYR A 194 6.32 18.40 0.62
N ARG A 195 7.41 19.13 0.35
CA ARG A 195 8.67 18.55 -0.13
C ARG A 195 9.56 18.03 0.99
N ASP A 196 9.31 18.49 2.21
CA ASP A 196 10.07 18.13 3.41
C ASP A 196 9.21 18.29 4.67
N ALA A 197 9.80 17.98 5.82
CA ALA A 197 9.13 18.00 7.11
C ALA A 197 8.98 19.41 7.74
N THR A 198 9.45 20.46 7.08
CA THR A 198 9.25 21.84 7.57
C THR A 198 7.83 22.35 7.33
N LEU A 199 7.06 21.63 6.53
CA LEU A 199 5.68 21.94 6.15
C LEU A 199 5.51 23.34 5.56
N THR A 200 6.53 23.80 4.81
CA THR A 200 6.51 25.11 4.15
C THR A 200 6.27 24.96 2.65
N ASN A 201 5.64 25.95 2.04
CA ASN A 201 5.39 26.01 0.59
C ASN A 201 4.65 24.77 0.06
N GLY A 202 3.64 24.29 0.77
CA GLY A 202 2.83 23.16 0.40
C GLY A 202 1.94 23.42 -0.81
N SER A 203 1.59 22.37 -1.52
CA SER A 203 0.63 22.38 -2.63
C SER A 203 -0.64 21.65 -2.25
N GLN A 204 -1.77 22.36 -2.28
CA GLN A 204 -3.07 21.73 -2.01
C GLN A 204 -3.47 20.75 -3.12
N ARG A 205 -4.04 19.64 -2.73
CA ARG A 205 -4.52 18.55 -3.57
C ARG A 205 -5.81 17.96 -2.96
N THR A 206 -6.57 17.27 -3.78
CA THR A 206 -7.63 16.37 -3.30
C THR A 206 -7.03 15.04 -2.84
N VAL A 207 -7.64 14.36 -1.88
CA VAL A 207 -7.19 13.03 -1.40
C VAL A 207 -7.27 11.97 -2.51
N ILE A 208 -8.33 12.03 -3.31
CA ILE A 208 -8.46 11.29 -4.58
C ILE A 208 -8.29 12.29 -5.72
N ALA A 209 -7.37 12.03 -6.65
CA ALA A 209 -7.18 12.88 -7.83
C ALA A 209 -8.41 12.84 -8.74
N ASP A 210 -8.67 13.95 -9.45
CA ASP A 210 -9.79 14.04 -10.40
C ASP A 210 -9.77 12.86 -11.39
N PRO A 211 -10.85 12.04 -11.43
CA PRO A 211 -10.91 10.88 -12.31
C PRO A 211 -10.83 11.23 -13.80
N ALA A 212 -11.37 12.39 -14.22
CA ALA A 212 -11.30 12.84 -15.61
C ALA A 212 -9.88 13.25 -16.00
N TYR A 213 -9.12 13.82 -15.06
CA TYR A 213 -7.69 14.07 -15.23
C TYR A 213 -6.93 12.74 -15.31
N MET A 214 -7.16 11.80 -14.40
CA MET A 214 -6.45 10.52 -14.35
C MET A 214 -6.75 9.63 -15.56
N ALA A 215 -7.96 9.69 -16.11
CA ALA A 215 -8.33 8.96 -17.32
C ALA A 215 -7.44 9.32 -18.53
N LYS A 216 -6.97 10.55 -18.59
CA LYS A 216 -6.10 11.08 -19.68
C LYS A 216 -4.61 10.78 -19.45
N GLN A 217 -4.24 10.28 -18.27
CA GLN A 217 -2.85 9.99 -17.96
C GLN A 217 -2.39 8.66 -18.60
N LYS A 218 -1.06 8.46 -18.64
CA LYS A 218 -0.47 7.18 -19.09
C LYS A 218 -1.04 6.01 -18.29
N LYS A 219 -1.21 4.86 -18.96
CA LYS A 219 -1.72 3.62 -18.34
C LYS A 219 -1.01 3.29 -17.02
N SER A 220 0.31 3.45 -16.95
CA SER A 220 1.14 3.04 -15.82
C SER A 220 1.06 3.93 -14.58
N VAL A 221 0.43 5.11 -14.64
CA VAL A 221 0.42 6.05 -13.51
C VAL A 221 -0.95 6.20 -12.86
N LYS A 222 -1.96 5.46 -13.29
CA LYS A 222 -3.33 5.64 -12.81
C LYS A 222 -3.54 5.29 -11.34
N TYR A 223 -2.71 4.41 -10.78
CA TYR A 223 -2.70 4.14 -9.34
C TYR A 223 -2.34 5.38 -8.50
N MET A 224 -1.59 6.33 -9.07
CA MET A 224 -1.25 7.60 -8.39
C MET A 224 -2.47 8.51 -8.16
N MET A 225 -3.69 8.09 -8.56
CA MET A 225 -4.89 8.82 -8.18
C MET A 225 -5.12 8.85 -6.66
N PHE A 226 -4.61 7.87 -5.94
CA PHE A 226 -4.65 7.82 -4.49
C PHE A 226 -3.55 8.71 -3.91
N ILE A 227 -3.95 9.76 -3.18
CA ILE A 227 -3.11 10.76 -2.53
C ILE A 227 -1.99 11.35 -3.43
N TRP A 228 -2.17 11.31 -4.76
CA TRP A 228 -1.20 11.77 -5.77
C TRP A 228 0.13 11.01 -5.72
N GLY A 229 0.10 9.75 -5.27
CA GLY A 229 1.25 8.85 -5.24
C GLY A 229 2.17 9.05 -4.03
N ASP A 230 3.46 8.82 -4.26
CA ASP A 230 4.46 8.83 -3.20
C ASP A 230 5.01 10.25 -3.01
N ASN A 231 4.55 10.92 -1.97
CA ASN A 231 4.97 12.26 -1.60
C ASN A 231 5.85 12.19 -0.34
N PRO A 232 6.84 13.08 -0.16
CA PRO A 232 7.63 13.13 1.07
C PRO A 232 6.76 13.28 2.31
N VAL A 233 5.90 14.30 2.34
CA VAL A 233 4.88 14.50 3.39
C VAL A 233 3.58 14.93 2.74
N SER A 234 2.48 14.29 3.12
CA SER A 234 1.13 14.79 2.86
C SER A 234 0.41 15.00 4.19
N LEU A 235 -0.02 16.22 4.47
CA LEU A 235 -0.89 16.54 5.60
C LEU A 235 -2.33 16.58 5.12
N ILE A 236 -3.19 15.78 5.73
CA ILE A 236 -4.63 15.77 5.48
C ILE A 236 -5.32 16.26 6.75
N VAL A 237 -6.11 17.32 6.61
CA VAL A 237 -6.87 17.92 7.71
C VAL A 237 -8.35 17.75 7.40
N SER A 238 -9.09 17.13 8.32
CA SER A 238 -10.53 16.97 8.20
C SER A 238 -11.27 18.25 8.57
N ASP A 239 -12.26 18.62 7.77
CA ASP A 239 -13.12 19.76 8.08
C ASP A 239 -14.16 19.43 9.17
N THR A 240 -14.52 18.17 9.31
CA THR A 240 -15.66 17.72 10.15
C THR A 240 -15.25 16.84 11.34
N VAL A 241 -14.20 16.03 11.21
CA VAL A 241 -13.70 15.22 12.32
C VAL A 241 -12.90 16.12 13.26
N LYS A 242 -13.39 16.30 14.50
CA LYS A 242 -12.81 17.18 15.54
C LYS A 242 -12.68 16.41 16.85
N ASN A 243 -11.90 15.32 16.81
CA ASN A 243 -11.76 14.40 17.94
C ASN A 243 -10.38 14.47 18.62
N GLY A 244 -9.51 15.38 18.18
CA GLY A 244 -8.15 15.56 18.72
C GLY A 244 -7.19 14.41 18.36
N ARG A 245 -7.60 13.45 17.49
CA ARG A 245 -6.71 12.37 17.08
C ARG A 245 -5.85 12.79 15.90
N VAL A 246 -4.56 12.64 16.06
CA VAL A 246 -3.54 12.92 15.05
C VAL A 246 -2.82 11.61 14.70
N LEU A 247 -2.93 11.18 13.44
CA LEU A 247 -2.32 9.96 12.94
C LEU A 247 -1.07 10.28 12.11
N ILE A 248 0.04 9.62 12.42
CA ILE A 248 1.17 9.52 11.49
C ILE A 248 1.10 8.19 10.78
N VAL A 249 1.21 8.21 9.46
CA VAL A 249 1.30 7.02 8.61
C VAL A 249 2.65 7.01 7.92
N THR A 250 3.50 6.05 8.25
CA THR A 250 4.67 5.75 7.41
C THR A 250 4.33 4.62 6.46
N LYS A 251 4.63 4.83 5.18
CA LYS A 251 4.23 3.91 4.12
C LYS A 251 5.20 3.94 2.95
N GLU A 252 5.15 2.95 2.12
CA GLU A 252 5.45 3.00 0.70
C GLU A 252 4.13 2.98 -0.11
N SER A 253 4.20 2.80 -1.41
CA SER A 253 3.04 2.99 -2.30
C SER A 253 1.78 2.15 -1.97
N TYR A 254 1.91 1.06 -1.21
CA TYR A 254 0.75 0.28 -0.74
C TYR A 254 -0.19 1.12 0.13
N GLY A 255 0.35 2.00 0.97
CA GLY A 255 -0.44 2.89 1.80
C GLY A 255 -1.29 3.90 1.02
N ASN A 256 -0.95 4.18 -0.24
CA ASN A 256 -1.65 5.21 -1.03
C ASN A 256 -3.16 4.94 -1.14
N ALA A 257 -3.56 3.71 -1.44
CA ALA A 257 -4.96 3.33 -1.58
C ALA A 257 -5.70 3.18 -0.23
N LEU A 258 -4.95 3.00 0.88
CA LEU A 258 -5.49 2.89 2.24
C LEU A 258 -5.86 4.25 2.84
N VAL A 259 -4.98 5.24 2.67
CA VAL A 259 -5.08 6.55 3.33
C VAL A 259 -6.45 7.23 3.13
N PRO A 260 -7.11 7.20 1.96
CA PRO A 260 -8.42 7.82 1.78
C PRO A 260 -9.49 7.37 2.78
N PHE A 261 -9.47 6.10 3.23
CA PHE A 261 -10.41 5.58 4.22
C PHE A 261 -10.11 6.05 5.65
N LEU A 262 -8.85 6.42 5.94
CA LEU A 262 -8.45 6.89 7.26
C LEU A 262 -8.94 8.30 7.57
N THR A 263 -9.22 9.10 6.54
CA THR A 263 -9.64 10.51 6.66
C THR A 263 -10.96 10.70 7.42
N ASP A 264 -11.74 9.62 7.51
CA ASP A 264 -13.03 9.65 8.19
C ASP A 264 -12.93 9.43 9.72
N HIS A 265 -11.72 9.18 10.25
CA HIS A 265 -11.48 8.83 11.65
C HIS A 265 -10.53 9.76 12.41
N PHE A 266 -9.73 10.55 11.72
CA PHE A 266 -8.71 11.38 12.33
C PHE A 266 -8.89 12.85 11.96
N GLU A 267 -8.61 13.74 12.90
CA GLU A 267 -8.64 15.18 12.67
C GLU A 267 -7.51 15.61 11.75
N GLU A 268 -6.31 15.05 11.97
CA GLU A 268 -5.14 15.27 11.13
C GLU A 268 -4.45 13.94 10.81
N ILE A 269 -3.95 13.81 9.58
CA ILE A 269 -3.15 12.67 9.15
C ILE A 269 -1.88 13.19 8.46
N TYR A 270 -0.72 12.83 8.98
CA TYR A 270 0.57 13.04 8.34
C TYR A 270 1.01 11.76 7.65
N VAL A 271 1.01 11.74 6.33
CA VAL A 271 1.47 10.61 5.53
C VAL A 271 2.89 10.86 5.08
N ILE A 272 3.81 9.97 5.46
CA ILE A 272 5.24 10.14 5.27
C ILE A 272 5.80 8.94 4.51
N ASP A 273 6.55 9.23 3.45
CA ASP A 273 7.31 8.20 2.74
C ASP A 273 8.77 8.20 3.23
N PRO A 274 9.21 7.18 3.98
CA PRO A 274 10.58 7.11 4.50
C PRO A 274 11.66 7.20 3.42
N ARG A 275 11.36 6.79 2.20
CA ARG A 275 12.29 6.79 1.07
C ARG A 275 12.72 8.21 0.67
N GLU A 276 11.96 9.22 1.06
CA GLU A 276 12.22 10.62 0.69
C GLU A 276 13.08 11.36 1.72
N PHE A 277 13.54 10.70 2.80
CA PHE A 277 14.28 11.32 3.89
C PHE A 277 15.62 10.63 4.18
N ASN A 278 16.54 11.39 4.77
CA ASN A 278 17.82 10.94 5.34
C ASN A 278 18.69 10.11 4.37
N GLY A 279 18.50 10.32 3.08
CA GLY A 279 19.34 9.76 2.01
C GLY A 279 20.27 10.80 1.41
N THR A 280 21.07 10.40 0.43
CA THR A 280 21.91 11.34 -0.32
C THR A 280 21.05 12.40 -1.01
N ASN A 281 21.31 13.67 -0.74
CA ASN A 281 20.57 14.82 -1.27
C ASN A 281 19.07 14.85 -0.90
N LYS A 282 18.67 14.16 0.17
CA LYS A 282 17.30 14.20 0.70
C LYS A 282 17.24 15.01 2.00
N PRO A 283 16.09 15.63 2.30
CA PRO A 283 15.92 16.35 3.56
C PRO A 283 16.06 15.44 4.78
N SER A 284 16.44 16.00 5.91
CA SER A 284 16.51 15.28 7.18
C SER A 284 15.13 15.22 7.82
N LEU A 285 14.85 14.09 8.47
CA LEU A 285 13.68 13.91 9.33
C LEU A 285 14.04 13.00 10.52
N ASN A 286 13.80 13.48 11.73
CA ASN A 286 13.64 12.66 12.91
C ASN A 286 12.15 12.46 13.14
N ILE A 287 11.67 11.26 12.92
CA ILE A 287 10.23 10.96 12.94
C ILE A 287 9.65 11.01 14.36
N VAL A 288 10.48 10.78 15.38
CA VAL A 288 10.07 10.83 16.79
C VAL A 288 9.84 12.27 17.21
N ASP A 289 10.77 13.18 16.87
CA ASP A 289 10.62 14.60 17.15
C ASP A 289 9.43 15.17 16.38
N PHE A 290 9.28 14.80 15.12
CA PHE A 290 8.15 15.20 14.29
C PHE A 290 6.81 14.75 14.91
N ALA A 291 6.73 13.50 15.37
CA ALA A 291 5.52 12.98 16.01
C ALA A 291 5.14 13.77 17.28
N LYS A 292 6.13 14.11 18.12
CA LYS A 292 5.93 14.89 19.33
C LYS A 292 5.53 16.33 19.02
N GLU A 293 6.19 16.97 18.05
CA GLU A 293 5.92 18.35 17.63
C GLU A 293 4.49 18.53 17.12
N HIS A 294 3.99 17.54 16.39
CA HIS A 294 2.64 17.56 15.81
C HIS A 294 1.58 16.88 16.69
N GLY A 295 1.90 16.52 17.92
CA GLY A 295 0.93 15.97 18.87
C GLY A 295 0.32 14.65 18.44
N ALA A 296 1.11 13.77 17.80
CA ALA A 296 0.64 12.48 17.34
C ALA A 296 0.05 11.66 18.50
N THR A 297 -1.16 11.14 18.29
CA THR A 297 -1.83 10.21 19.19
C THR A 297 -1.69 8.76 18.73
N ASP A 298 -1.55 8.61 17.43
CA ASP A 298 -1.53 7.31 16.73
C ASP A 298 -0.41 7.27 15.68
N PHE A 299 0.21 6.13 15.51
CA PHE A 299 1.26 5.92 14.52
C PHE A 299 1.06 4.58 13.80
N LEU A 300 0.83 4.61 12.49
CA LEU A 300 0.61 3.43 11.67
C LEU A 300 1.79 3.18 10.73
N CYS A 301 2.47 2.05 10.91
CA CYS A 301 3.48 1.55 9.98
C CYS A 301 2.82 0.63 8.94
N VAL A 302 2.65 1.10 7.70
CA VAL A 302 2.09 0.31 6.60
C VAL A 302 3.22 -0.25 5.76
N ASN A 303 3.34 -1.58 5.72
CA ASN A 303 4.38 -2.26 4.99
C ASN A 303 3.82 -3.46 4.22
N TYR A 304 3.93 -3.46 2.88
CA TYR A 304 3.66 -4.70 2.18
C TYR A 304 4.79 -5.71 2.39
N ALA A 305 4.55 -6.98 2.10
CA ALA A 305 5.47 -8.08 2.43
C ALA A 305 6.93 -7.84 2.01
N PHE A 306 7.17 -7.12 0.90
CA PHE A 306 8.53 -6.83 0.41
C PHE A 306 9.17 -5.58 1.05
N SER A 307 8.39 -4.69 1.67
CA SER A 307 8.94 -3.58 2.46
C SER A 307 9.16 -3.95 3.92
N ALA A 308 8.52 -5.02 4.42
CA ALA A 308 8.82 -5.61 5.72
C ALA A 308 10.16 -6.40 5.69
N GLN A 309 11.21 -5.77 5.14
CA GLN A 309 12.54 -6.35 4.95
C GLN A 309 13.64 -5.30 5.18
N PRO A 310 14.90 -5.73 5.45
CA PRO A 310 16.00 -4.82 5.77
C PRO A 310 16.27 -3.74 4.72
N SER A 311 15.96 -4.00 3.44
CA SER A 311 16.17 -3.01 2.38
C SER A 311 15.35 -1.73 2.59
N PHE A 312 14.10 -1.87 3.04
CA PHE A 312 13.23 -0.73 3.36
C PHE A 312 13.39 -0.31 4.83
N MET A 313 13.43 -1.26 5.76
CA MET A 313 13.47 -0.94 7.19
C MET A 313 14.75 -0.23 7.63
N LYS A 314 15.87 -0.40 6.93
CA LYS A 314 17.07 0.42 7.11
C LYS A 314 16.85 1.88 6.72
N ILE A 315 16.00 2.13 5.70
CA ILE A 315 15.62 3.50 5.31
C ILE A 315 14.74 4.10 6.41
N PHE A 316 13.75 3.37 6.88
CA PHE A 316 12.90 3.76 8.01
C PHE A 316 13.73 4.07 9.26
N ASN A 317 14.68 3.20 9.63
CA ASN A 317 15.53 3.38 10.80
C ASN A 317 16.41 4.63 10.76
N ARG A 318 16.72 5.20 9.58
CA ARG A 318 17.43 6.47 9.47
C ARG A 318 16.64 7.67 10.01
N MET A 319 15.31 7.51 10.16
CA MET A 319 14.45 8.55 10.73
C MET A 319 14.30 8.41 12.25
N LEU A 320 14.76 7.30 12.84
CA LEU A 320 14.75 7.09 14.28
C LEU A 320 15.98 7.74 14.93
N PRO A 321 15.89 8.16 16.20
CA PRO A 321 17.06 8.61 16.96
C PRO A 321 18.09 7.47 17.09
N GLU A 322 19.38 7.85 17.21
CA GLU A 322 20.49 6.92 17.43
C GLU A 322 20.38 6.17 18.76
#